data_b42adc9ad6e9ba3444cb38b30ab1d0b5
#
_entry.id   b42adc9ad6e9ba3444cb38b30ab1d0b5
#
_cell.length_a   1.000
_cell.length_b   1.000
_cell.length_c   1.000
_cell.angle_alpha   90.00
_cell.angle_beta   90.00
_cell.angle_gamma   90.00
#
_symmetry.space_group_name_H-M   'P 1'
#
loop_
_entity.id
_entity.type
_entity.pdbx_description
1 polymer ?
#
loop_
_entity_poly.entity_id
_entity_poly.type
_entity_poly.pdbx_seq_one_letter_code
_entity_poly.pdbx_strand_id
1 'polypeptide(L)'
;MVNTKGHKRRLFALVSTIALLLAGLLKAQSTGPVMLDPSLGVRAVTSGLTQPITMAFIDENEMLVLEKSTGRVQRIVNGTVHSTALDLAVNFGSERGLLGVALHPDFPRNSGVYLYWTESTTGADTNVLADTPLLGNRVDRYIWNGSTLMFDRNLIRLRALQPPFAAEPTPATGRGNHDGGVMAFGPDGKLYIFIGDVGRRGWLQNLADGPFGPGQPDDQFGGPAPDDAHLTGAILRLNDDGTTPSNNPFFSAGAAMGGEVGENIQKIFSYGHRNSFGMAIDFAARGAGNVWLQENGDDSFSELNRVIPGMNGGWVQIMGPVARIEQFKSIETTPPFVGLQQARWPPSNIADTAAQALSRLFMLPGATYSDPQFSWKFEVAPGGMNFLRSRALGPQFEDDLFMGAATANLAGGYLFHFNLTGNRRSIGVDDPRLADRVADNLAKHEITESESLLIGRDFGVTTDIETGPNGNLYLVSLSHGTIFEVFRQR
;
A
#
# COMPACT_ATOMS: atom_id res chain seq x y z
N MET A 1 -26.90 -12.12 67.83
CA MET A 1 -26.09 -11.35 66.89
C MET A 1 -24.86 -12.18 66.52
N VAL A 2 -24.91 -12.87 65.42
CA VAL A 2 -23.81 -13.71 64.94
C VAL A 2 -23.19 -13.05 63.71
N ASN A 3 -21.91 -12.88 63.76
CA ASN A 3 -21.07 -12.11 62.86
C ASN A 3 -20.77 -12.91 61.57
N THR A 4 -21.34 -12.51 60.41
CA THR A 4 -21.13 -13.12 59.11
C THR A 4 -20.28 -12.22 58.20
N LYS A 5 -19.03 -11.99 58.54
CA LYS A 5 -18.05 -11.26 57.69
C LYS A 5 -16.74 -12.04 57.51
N GLY A 6 -16.76 -13.22 56.97
CA GLY A 6 -15.54 -13.98 56.82
C GLY A 6 -15.39 -14.85 55.53
N HIS A 7 -16.42 -15.00 54.71
CA HIS A 7 -16.40 -16.01 53.65
C HIS A 7 -16.36 -15.47 52.18
N LYS A 8 -16.40 -14.15 51.98
CA LYS A 8 -16.38 -13.62 50.58
C LYS A 8 -14.99 -13.20 50.06
N ARG A 9 -13.94 -13.26 50.87
CA ARG A 9 -12.58 -12.85 50.46
C ARG A 9 -11.68 -14.00 49.95
N ARG A 10 -12.06 -15.26 50.09
CA ARG A 10 -11.24 -16.40 49.66
C ARG A 10 -11.64 -16.96 48.29
N LEU A 11 -12.78 -16.58 47.74
CA LEU A 11 -13.21 -17.09 46.40
C LEU A 11 -12.71 -16.21 45.26
N PHE A 12 -12.36 -14.94 45.52
CA PHE A 12 -11.81 -14.04 44.44
C PHE A 12 -10.32 -14.23 44.18
N ALA A 13 -9.56 -14.80 45.10
CA ALA A 13 -8.12 -15.04 44.91
C ALA A 13 -7.81 -16.29 44.07
N LEU A 14 -8.74 -17.27 44.02
CA LEU A 14 -8.51 -18.52 43.29
C LEU A 14 -8.85 -18.43 41.81
N VAL A 15 -9.76 -17.51 41.44
CA VAL A 15 -10.16 -17.32 40.01
C VAL A 15 -9.12 -16.46 39.28
N SER A 16 -8.47 -15.53 39.94
CA SER A 16 -7.42 -14.68 39.35
C SER A 16 -6.12 -15.44 39.06
N THR A 17 -5.80 -16.49 39.81
CA THR A 17 -4.57 -17.27 39.64
C THR A 17 -4.69 -18.29 38.51
N ILE A 18 -5.90 -18.80 38.23
CA ILE A 18 -6.14 -19.72 37.11
C ILE A 18 -6.20 -18.95 35.78
N ALA A 19 -6.70 -17.70 35.76
CA ALA A 19 -6.71 -16.86 34.56
C ALA A 19 -5.29 -16.41 34.16
N LEU A 20 -4.37 -16.19 35.10
CA LEU A 20 -2.97 -15.87 34.82
C LEU A 20 -2.14 -17.10 34.39
N LEU A 21 -2.51 -18.30 34.77
CA LEU A 21 -1.85 -19.55 34.33
C LEU A 21 -2.33 -20.01 32.93
N LEU A 22 -3.55 -19.64 32.52
CA LEU A 22 -4.05 -19.89 31.16
C LEU A 22 -3.57 -18.85 30.14
N ALA A 23 -3.27 -17.62 30.55
CA ALA A 23 -2.66 -16.60 29.69
C ALA A 23 -1.16 -16.86 29.42
N GLY A 24 -0.51 -17.75 30.18
CA GLY A 24 0.89 -18.16 29.97
C GLY A 24 1.10 -19.31 29.00
N LEU A 25 0.04 -19.98 28.53
CA LEU A 25 0.14 -21.19 27.71
C LEU A 25 -0.30 -21.02 26.26
N LEU A 26 -0.63 -19.80 25.82
CA LEU A 26 -0.96 -19.48 24.42
C LEU A 26 -0.04 -18.41 23.86
N LYS A 27 1.25 -18.45 24.12
CA LYS A 27 2.22 -18.08 23.10
C LYS A 27 2.34 -19.29 22.18
N ALA A 28 1.47 -19.39 21.20
CA ALA A 28 1.79 -20.11 20.00
C ALA A 28 3.10 -19.50 19.49
N GLN A 29 4.23 -20.21 19.64
CA GLN A 29 5.44 -19.89 18.91
C GLN A 29 5.01 -19.88 17.45
N SER A 30 5.04 -18.73 16.78
CA SER A 30 4.98 -18.69 15.35
C SER A 30 6.20 -19.48 14.89
N THR A 31 5.96 -20.66 14.42
CA THR A 31 6.95 -21.41 13.67
C THR A 31 7.16 -20.65 12.39
N GLY A 32 8.04 -19.69 12.27
CA GLY A 32 8.36 -18.88 11.07
C GLY A 32 7.54 -19.12 9.79
N PRO A 33 7.77 -18.43 8.70
CA PRO A 33 6.98 -18.60 7.50
C PRO A 33 7.05 -20.01 6.93
N VAL A 34 5.93 -20.47 6.37
CA VAL A 34 5.75 -21.81 5.80
C VAL A 34 5.18 -21.69 4.39
N MET A 35 5.80 -22.41 3.44
CA MET A 35 5.22 -22.61 2.11
C MET A 35 4.23 -23.77 2.13
N LEU A 36 3.11 -23.62 1.42
CA LEU A 36 2.07 -24.66 1.30
C LEU A 36 2.34 -25.59 0.10
N ASP A 37 3.04 -25.10 -0.93
CA ASP A 37 3.54 -25.94 -2.01
C ASP A 37 4.79 -26.70 -1.52
N PRO A 38 4.76 -28.04 -1.50
CA PRO A 38 5.88 -28.85 -1.01
C PRO A 38 7.14 -28.77 -1.86
N SER A 39 7.06 -28.22 -3.07
CA SER A 39 8.23 -27.97 -3.93
C SER A 39 8.99 -26.69 -3.56
N LEU A 40 8.40 -25.85 -2.70
CA LEU A 40 8.96 -24.58 -2.28
C LEU A 40 9.41 -24.62 -0.83
N GLY A 41 10.52 -23.94 -0.56
CA GLY A 41 11.03 -23.69 0.79
C GLY A 41 11.15 -22.20 1.06
N VAL A 42 11.26 -21.84 2.33
CA VAL A 42 11.51 -20.47 2.76
C VAL A 42 12.63 -20.44 3.80
N ARG A 43 13.47 -19.40 3.75
CA ARG A 43 14.53 -19.15 4.74
C ARG A 43 14.70 -17.66 5.00
N ALA A 44 15.17 -17.32 6.19
CA ALA A 44 15.60 -15.96 6.49
C ALA A 44 16.97 -15.70 5.82
N VAL A 45 17.08 -14.54 5.19
CA VAL A 45 18.32 -14.03 4.56
C VAL A 45 19.00 -13.03 5.48
N THR A 46 18.23 -12.06 5.99
CA THR A 46 18.71 -11.00 6.89
C THR A 46 17.67 -10.78 7.96
N SER A 47 18.08 -10.69 9.22
CA SER A 47 17.20 -10.47 10.37
C SER A 47 17.75 -9.37 11.29
N GLY A 48 16.91 -8.85 12.20
CA GLY A 48 17.31 -7.79 13.14
C GLY A 48 17.24 -6.38 12.57
N LEU A 49 16.55 -6.21 11.44
CA LEU A 49 16.26 -4.91 10.83
C LEU A 49 15.15 -4.19 11.60
N THR A 50 15.20 -2.87 11.63
CA THR A 50 14.21 -2.02 12.32
C THR A 50 13.10 -1.60 11.37
N GLN A 51 11.97 -2.31 11.41
CA GLN A 51 10.82 -2.05 10.52
C GLN A 51 11.25 -1.91 9.04
N PRO A 52 11.87 -2.95 8.44
CA PRO A 52 12.20 -2.90 7.03
C PRO A 52 10.93 -2.79 6.20
N ILE A 53 10.94 -1.93 5.18
CA ILE A 53 9.75 -1.61 4.42
C ILE A 53 9.85 -2.01 2.94
N THR A 54 11.02 -1.87 2.35
CA THR A 54 11.28 -2.19 0.94
C THR A 54 12.76 -2.49 0.72
N MET A 55 13.09 -3.13 -0.39
CA MET A 55 14.46 -3.47 -0.77
C MET A 55 14.71 -3.26 -2.28
N ALA A 56 15.95 -3.11 -2.66
CA ALA A 56 16.38 -3.11 -4.06
C ALA A 56 17.73 -3.82 -4.20
N PHE A 57 17.85 -4.78 -5.10
CA PHE A 57 19.12 -5.44 -5.41
C PHE A 57 19.98 -4.52 -6.26
N ILE A 58 21.21 -4.22 -5.78
CA ILE A 58 22.19 -3.39 -6.49
C ILE A 58 23.30 -4.23 -7.13
N ASP A 59 23.45 -5.50 -6.70
CA ASP A 59 24.37 -6.49 -7.28
C ASP A 59 23.87 -7.91 -6.94
N GLU A 60 24.54 -8.96 -7.43
CA GLU A 60 24.18 -10.38 -7.21
C GLU A 60 24.02 -10.75 -5.71
N ASN A 61 24.86 -10.19 -4.84
CA ASN A 61 24.86 -10.48 -3.41
C ASN A 61 24.70 -9.23 -2.55
N GLU A 62 24.18 -8.16 -3.13
CA GLU A 62 24.11 -6.87 -2.48
C GLU A 62 22.76 -6.20 -2.69
N MET A 63 22.16 -5.69 -1.61
CA MET A 63 20.90 -4.98 -1.67
C MET A 63 20.89 -3.76 -0.74
N LEU A 64 20.09 -2.78 -1.09
CA LEU A 64 19.69 -1.69 -0.22
C LEU A 64 18.35 -2.06 0.42
N VAL A 65 18.26 -1.88 1.75
CA VAL A 65 17.03 -2.13 2.52
C VAL A 65 16.68 -0.87 3.28
N LEU A 66 15.45 -0.42 3.17
CA LEU A 66 14.95 0.77 3.82
C LEU A 66 14.30 0.42 5.17
N GLU A 67 14.70 1.12 6.22
CA GLU A 67 14.10 1.04 7.55
C GLU A 67 13.14 2.22 7.75
N LYS A 68 11.85 1.93 7.83
CA LYS A 68 10.75 2.91 7.84
C LYS A 68 10.89 3.98 8.91
N SER A 69 11.20 3.56 10.15
CA SER A 69 11.13 4.44 11.32
C SER A 69 12.45 5.08 11.71
N THR A 70 13.56 4.65 11.13
CA THR A 70 14.91 5.17 11.41
C THR A 70 15.49 6.00 10.27
N GLY A 71 14.75 6.12 9.16
CA GLY A 71 15.25 6.84 7.97
C GLY A 71 16.47 6.23 7.31
N ARG A 72 16.91 5.04 7.75
CA ARG A 72 18.15 4.43 7.29
C ARG A 72 17.96 3.59 6.05
N VAL A 73 18.87 3.78 5.10
CA VAL A 73 19.09 2.86 3.99
C VAL A 73 20.25 1.96 4.37
N GLN A 74 19.95 0.72 4.73
CA GLN A 74 20.97 -0.27 5.07
C GLN A 74 21.50 -0.93 3.80
N ARG A 75 22.82 -1.02 3.71
CA ARG A 75 23.51 -1.82 2.71
C ARG A 75 23.72 -3.22 3.25
N ILE A 76 23.14 -4.21 2.61
CA ILE A 76 23.25 -5.63 2.97
C ILE A 76 24.18 -6.31 1.96
N VAL A 77 25.21 -6.98 2.46
CA VAL A 77 26.16 -7.76 1.64
C VAL A 77 26.17 -9.20 2.13
N ASN A 78 25.95 -10.17 1.24
CA ASN A 78 25.87 -11.59 1.59
C ASN A 78 24.95 -11.88 2.79
N GLY A 79 23.77 -11.23 2.83
CA GLY A 79 22.78 -11.41 3.88
C GLY A 79 23.11 -10.74 5.22
N THR A 80 24.16 -9.93 5.31
CA THR A 80 24.60 -9.25 6.54
C THR A 80 24.58 -7.74 6.35
N VAL A 81 24.09 -6.99 7.35
CA VAL A 81 24.17 -5.52 7.37
C VAL A 81 25.64 -5.12 7.36
N HIS A 82 26.08 -4.48 6.28
CA HIS A 82 27.46 -4.05 6.10
C HIS A 82 27.69 -2.61 6.56
N SER A 83 26.80 -1.70 6.17
CA SER A 83 26.86 -0.28 6.51
C SER A 83 25.51 0.41 6.30
N THR A 84 25.35 1.59 6.87
CA THR A 84 24.27 2.51 6.53
C THR A 84 24.71 3.39 5.36
N ALA A 85 24.02 3.27 4.22
CA ALA A 85 24.34 4.02 3.00
C ALA A 85 23.78 5.45 3.02
N LEU A 86 22.70 5.68 3.80
CA LEU A 86 22.06 6.98 3.99
C LEU A 86 21.28 6.95 5.30
N ASP A 87 21.18 8.11 5.97
CA ASP A 87 20.34 8.31 7.17
C ASP A 87 19.58 9.63 7.00
N LEU A 88 18.24 9.56 6.95
CA LEU A 88 17.34 10.68 6.73
C LEU A 88 16.53 10.94 7.99
N ALA A 89 16.38 12.21 8.36
CA ALA A 89 15.47 12.60 9.45
C ALA A 89 14.00 12.47 9.01
N VAL A 90 13.34 11.38 9.42
CA VAL A 90 11.98 11.05 8.98
C VAL A 90 10.92 11.33 10.04
N ASN A 91 9.72 11.73 9.59
CA ASN A 91 8.54 11.57 10.41
C ASN A 91 7.94 10.19 10.15
N PHE A 92 7.99 9.31 11.16
CA PHE A 92 7.56 7.90 11.02
C PHE A 92 6.22 7.59 11.70
N GLY A 93 5.47 8.62 12.12
CA GLY A 93 4.16 8.42 12.76
C GLY A 93 3.16 7.76 11.80
N SER A 94 2.41 6.79 12.28
CA SER A 94 1.45 6.02 11.49
C SER A 94 2.09 5.37 10.24
N GLU A 95 1.66 5.71 9.03
CA GLU A 95 2.18 5.13 7.78
C GLU A 95 3.34 5.92 7.18
N ARG A 96 3.65 7.12 7.71
CA ARG A 96 4.79 7.94 7.29
C ARG A 96 6.13 7.28 7.60
N GLY A 97 7.19 7.77 6.97
CA GLY A 97 8.56 7.31 7.19
C GLY A 97 9.39 7.29 5.91
N LEU A 98 10.44 6.47 5.90
CA LEU A 98 11.15 6.09 4.69
C LEU A 98 10.40 4.92 4.04
N LEU A 99 9.79 5.11 2.87
CA LEU A 99 8.71 4.24 2.40
C LEU A 99 9.00 3.49 1.10
N GLY A 100 9.70 4.09 0.15
CA GLY A 100 9.87 3.48 -1.16
C GLY A 100 11.26 3.65 -1.77
N VAL A 101 11.67 2.68 -2.57
CA VAL A 101 12.88 2.73 -3.37
C VAL A 101 12.61 2.26 -4.80
N ALA A 102 13.22 2.92 -5.78
CA ALA A 102 13.32 2.43 -7.15
C ALA A 102 14.73 2.68 -7.68
N LEU A 103 15.29 1.75 -8.42
CA LEU A 103 16.54 1.94 -9.15
C LEU A 103 16.26 2.43 -10.56
N HIS A 104 17.15 3.27 -11.10
CA HIS A 104 17.08 3.65 -12.49
C HIS A 104 17.11 2.40 -13.39
N PRO A 105 16.32 2.32 -14.49
CA PRO A 105 16.27 1.13 -15.35
C PRO A 105 17.63 0.67 -15.91
N ASP A 106 18.57 1.62 -16.08
CA ASP A 106 19.94 1.34 -16.54
C ASP A 106 20.94 1.15 -15.39
N PHE A 107 20.47 0.90 -14.18
CA PHE A 107 21.40 0.63 -13.06
C PHE A 107 22.22 -0.65 -13.34
N PRO A 108 23.55 -0.67 -13.07
CA PRO A 108 24.33 0.38 -12.39
C PRO A 108 24.98 1.42 -13.32
N ARG A 109 24.79 1.35 -14.65
CA ARG A 109 25.37 2.34 -15.59
C ARG A 109 24.87 3.77 -15.29
N ASN A 110 23.60 3.92 -14.99
CA ASN A 110 23.03 5.09 -14.34
C ASN A 110 22.79 4.73 -12.89
N SER A 111 23.63 5.26 -12.00
CA SER A 111 23.62 4.95 -10.57
C SER A 111 22.49 5.67 -9.80
N GLY A 112 21.41 6.07 -10.47
CA GLY A 112 20.25 6.74 -9.86
C GLY A 112 19.47 5.82 -8.95
N VAL A 113 19.25 6.24 -7.72
CA VAL A 113 18.39 5.61 -6.70
C VAL A 113 17.33 6.62 -6.28
N TYR A 114 16.07 6.25 -6.35
CA TYR A 114 14.93 7.11 -6.07
C TYR A 114 14.32 6.68 -4.74
N LEU A 115 14.14 7.62 -3.81
CA LEU A 115 13.59 7.36 -2.50
C LEU A 115 12.30 8.15 -2.29
N TYR A 116 11.26 7.50 -1.80
CA TYR A 116 10.06 8.13 -1.27
C TYR A 116 10.13 8.14 0.26
N TRP A 117 9.99 9.32 0.87
CA TRP A 117 10.10 9.46 2.32
C TRP A 117 9.35 10.67 2.86
N THR A 118 8.98 10.63 4.14
CA THR A 118 8.30 11.73 4.83
C THR A 118 9.30 12.50 5.70
N GLU A 119 9.48 13.78 5.38
CA GLU A 119 10.41 14.68 6.06
C GLU A 119 9.95 15.01 7.49
N SER A 120 10.91 15.08 8.41
CA SER A 120 10.74 15.65 9.76
C SER A 120 11.23 17.10 9.80
N THR A 121 10.44 18.01 10.37
CA THR A 121 10.84 19.43 10.55
C THR A 121 11.88 19.62 11.63
N THR A 122 12.11 18.61 12.48
CA THR A 122 13.05 18.71 13.62
C THR A 122 14.50 18.41 13.26
N GLY A 123 14.73 17.84 12.06
CA GLY A 123 16.05 17.34 11.67
C GLY A 123 16.45 16.03 12.38
N ALA A 124 15.50 15.37 13.04
CA ALA A 124 15.65 14.05 13.67
C ALA A 124 14.40 13.21 13.44
N ASP A 125 14.50 11.91 13.66
CA ASP A 125 13.35 11.01 13.57
C ASP A 125 12.31 11.36 14.65
N THR A 126 11.05 11.45 14.23
CA THR A 126 9.92 11.75 15.11
C THR A 126 8.64 11.07 14.67
N ASN A 127 7.75 10.79 15.62
CA ASN A 127 6.40 10.30 15.33
C ASN A 127 5.31 11.35 15.61
N VAL A 128 5.70 12.56 15.95
CA VAL A 128 4.79 13.65 16.31
C VAL A 128 4.22 14.26 15.03
N LEU A 129 2.90 14.28 14.89
CA LEU A 129 2.22 14.78 13.69
C LEU A 129 2.57 16.25 13.39
N ALA A 130 2.71 17.09 14.42
CA ALA A 130 3.07 18.51 14.26
C ALA A 130 4.45 18.75 13.65
N ASP A 131 5.33 17.76 13.70
CA ASP A 131 6.67 17.80 13.11
C ASP A 131 6.67 17.37 11.64
N THR A 132 5.50 17.24 11.02
CA THR A 132 5.36 16.87 9.60
C THR A 132 4.99 18.11 8.79
N PRO A 133 5.77 18.49 7.78
CA PRO A 133 5.36 19.53 6.85
C PRO A 133 4.13 19.11 6.06
N LEU A 134 3.30 20.08 5.64
CA LEU A 134 2.13 19.80 4.78
C LEU A 134 2.56 19.04 3.51
N LEU A 135 3.63 19.51 2.84
CA LEU A 135 4.28 18.86 1.70
C LEU A 135 5.49 18.06 2.16
N GLY A 136 5.28 17.19 3.16
CA GLY A 136 6.35 16.43 3.81
C GLY A 136 6.74 15.16 3.08
N ASN A 137 5.88 14.58 2.24
CA ASN A 137 6.24 13.45 1.41
C ASN A 137 7.11 13.92 0.24
N ARG A 138 8.24 13.28 0.05
CA ARG A 138 9.23 13.65 -0.95
C ARG A 138 9.60 12.47 -1.81
N VAL A 139 9.79 12.71 -3.10
CA VAL A 139 10.52 11.80 -3.97
C VAL A 139 11.82 12.48 -4.36
N ASP A 140 12.92 11.92 -3.90
CA ASP A 140 14.26 12.44 -4.13
C ASP A 140 15.11 11.43 -4.92
N ARG A 141 15.91 11.94 -5.84
CA ARG A 141 16.92 11.17 -6.54
C ARG A 141 18.26 11.30 -5.82
N TYR A 142 18.91 10.15 -5.63
CA TYR A 142 20.25 10.01 -5.11
C TYR A 142 21.14 9.32 -6.14
N ILE A 143 22.44 9.47 -6.02
CA ILE A 143 23.45 8.78 -6.80
C ILE A 143 24.19 7.79 -5.91
N TRP A 144 24.15 6.51 -6.28
CA TRP A 144 24.95 5.48 -5.63
C TRP A 144 26.41 5.58 -6.08
N ASN A 145 27.34 5.78 -5.14
CA ASN A 145 28.77 5.93 -5.42
C ASN A 145 29.62 4.67 -5.13
N GLY A 146 28.94 3.53 -4.86
CA GLY A 146 29.57 2.26 -4.47
C GLY A 146 29.60 2.00 -2.96
N SER A 147 29.26 3.00 -2.13
CA SER A 147 29.23 2.87 -0.67
C SER A 147 28.11 3.65 0.01
N THR A 148 27.77 4.82 -0.50
CA THR A 148 26.75 5.73 0.06
C THR A 148 25.86 6.30 -1.04
N LEU A 149 24.72 6.85 -0.62
CA LEU A 149 23.79 7.57 -1.47
C LEU A 149 24.03 9.08 -1.33
N MET A 150 24.35 9.74 -2.42
CA MET A 150 24.56 11.19 -2.46
C MET A 150 23.34 11.88 -3.07
N PHE A 151 22.76 12.86 -2.36
CA PHE A 151 21.62 13.62 -2.86
C PHE A 151 21.94 14.28 -4.22
N ASP A 152 21.05 14.10 -5.20
CA ASP A 152 21.13 14.75 -6.50
C ASP A 152 20.08 15.86 -6.61
N ARG A 153 18.79 15.50 -6.53
CA ARG A 153 17.68 16.45 -6.64
C ARG A 153 16.38 15.95 -6.04
N ASN A 154 15.49 16.86 -5.70
CA ASN A 154 14.08 16.56 -5.46
C ASN A 154 13.32 16.49 -6.78
N LEU A 155 12.51 15.46 -6.97
CA LEU A 155 11.63 15.30 -8.12
C LEU A 155 10.27 15.96 -7.88
N ILE A 156 9.70 15.69 -6.70
CA ILE A 156 8.37 16.19 -6.33
C ILE A 156 8.22 16.19 -4.80
N ARG A 157 7.45 17.14 -4.29
CA ARG A 157 6.92 17.14 -2.93
C ARG A 157 5.43 16.90 -2.96
N LEU A 158 4.93 16.06 -2.08
CA LEU A 158 3.54 15.64 -1.99
C LEU A 158 3.01 15.85 -0.58
N ARG A 159 1.70 15.90 -0.42
CA ARG A 159 1.09 15.98 0.91
C ARG A 159 1.44 14.78 1.76
N ALA A 160 1.81 15.04 3.02
CA ALA A 160 2.03 14.03 4.04
C ALA A 160 0.97 14.08 5.14
N LEU A 161 0.10 15.08 5.11
CA LEU A 161 -1.02 15.21 6.02
C LEU A 161 -2.08 16.14 5.42
N GLN A 162 -3.28 16.03 5.93
CA GLN A 162 -4.37 16.94 5.60
C GLN A 162 -4.32 18.19 6.49
N PRO A 163 -4.63 19.38 5.97
CA PRO A 163 -4.76 20.58 6.80
C PRO A 163 -5.94 20.43 7.76
N PRO A 164 -5.92 21.12 8.92
CA PRO A 164 -7.06 21.17 9.81
C PRO A 164 -8.29 21.78 9.13
N PHE A 165 -9.47 21.29 9.45
CA PHE A 165 -10.73 21.87 9.00
C PHE A 165 -11.71 22.07 10.18
N ALA A 166 -12.63 23.02 10.03
CA ALA A 166 -13.47 23.52 11.15
C ALA A 166 -14.34 22.42 11.81
N ALA A 167 -14.75 21.41 11.05
CA ALA A 167 -15.57 20.30 11.56
C ALA A 167 -14.74 19.05 11.96
N GLU A 168 -13.43 19.19 12.08
CA GLU A 168 -12.55 18.07 12.42
C GLU A 168 -12.86 17.54 13.82
N PRO A 169 -13.10 16.23 14.00
CA PRO A 169 -13.26 15.64 15.33
C PRO A 169 -12.00 15.78 16.17
N THR A 170 -12.19 15.93 17.48
CA THR A 170 -11.09 15.98 18.43
C THR A 170 -11.01 14.65 19.21
N PRO A 171 -9.85 13.98 19.29
CA PRO A 171 -8.57 14.37 18.68
C PRO A 171 -8.58 14.18 17.15
N ALA A 172 -7.79 14.99 16.46
CA ALA A 172 -7.57 14.91 15.03
C ALA A 172 -6.76 13.65 14.68
N THR A 173 -7.41 12.49 14.72
CA THR A 173 -6.78 11.20 14.39
C THR A 173 -6.95 10.89 12.93
N GLY A 174 -5.93 10.31 12.32
CA GLY A 174 -5.98 9.85 10.93
C GLY A 174 -5.53 10.87 9.88
N ARG A 175 -5.22 12.12 10.23
CA ARG A 175 -4.49 13.00 9.33
C ARG A 175 -3.05 12.52 9.16
N GLY A 176 -2.57 12.37 7.93
CA GLY A 176 -1.22 11.87 7.67
C GLY A 176 -1.11 10.34 7.80
N ASN A 177 -2.11 9.66 7.30
CA ASN A 177 -2.15 8.25 6.97
C ASN A 177 -2.23 8.10 5.45
N HIS A 178 -2.18 6.86 4.95
CA HIS A 178 -2.31 6.58 3.53
C HIS A 178 -1.29 7.34 2.68
N ASP A 179 -0.07 7.41 3.17
CA ASP A 179 1.01 8.17 2.51
C ASP A 179 1.51 7.47 1.23
N GLY A 180 1.17 6.20 1.01
CA GLY A 180 1.62 5.45 -0.15
C GLY A 180 3.12 5.14 -0.10
N GLY A 181 3.86 5.59 -1.12
CA GLY A 181 5.32 5.48 -1.17
C GLY A 181 5.83 4.41 -2.13
N VAL A 182 4.98 3.55 -2.64
CA VAL A 182 5.38 2.54 -3.63
C VAL A 182 5.74 3.20 -4.94
N MET A 183 6.90 2.83 -5.48
CA MET A 183 7.42 3.35 -6.75
C MET A 183 7.99 2.25 -7.62
N ALA A 184 7.84 2.37 -8.93
CA ALA A 184 8.47 1.48 -9.90
C ALA A 184 8.73 2.19 -11.23
N PHE A 185 9.81 1.82 -11.91
CA PHE A 185 10.00 2.19 -13.31
C PHE A 185 9.26 1.23 -14.24
N GLY A 186 8.48 1.79 -15.16
CA GLY A 186 7.85 1.03 -16.22
C GLY A 186 8.81 0.72 -17.38
N PRO A 187 8.41 -0.18 -18.31
CA PRO A 187 9.19 -0.49 -19.50
C PRO A 187 9.35 0.70 -20.46
N ASP A 188 8.57 1.74 -20.27
CA ASP A 188 8.64 3.02 -20.97
C ASP A 188 9.68 3.99 -20.37
N GLY A 189 10.43 3.54 -19.35
CA GLY A 189 11.45 4.32 -18.65
C GLY A 189 10.88 5.45 -17.80
N LYS A 190 9.57 5.42 -17.47
CA LYS A 190 8.95 6.41 -16.60
C LYS A 190 8.81 5.89 -15.18
N LEU A 191 8.93 6.79 -14.21
CA LEU A 191 8.73 6.52 -12.80
C LEU A 191 7.25 6.65 -12.46
N TYR A 192 6.66 5.55 -12.00
CA TYR A 192 5.31 5.49 -11.45
C TYR A 192 5.40 5.62 -9.93
N ILE A 193 4.60 6.50 -9.33
CA ILE A 193 4.62 6.82 -7.91
C ILE A 193 3.19 6.76 -7.39
N PHE A 194 2.92 5.93 -6.40
CA PHE A 194 1.63 5.88 -5.74
C PHE A 194 1.63 6.75 -4.47
N ILE A 195 0.58 7.54 -4.31
CA ILE A 195 0.20 8.22 -3.08
C ILE A 195 -1.27 7.94 -2.78
N GLY A 196 -1.60 7.60 -1.53
CA GLY A 196 -2.97 7.39 -1.10
C GLY A 196 -3.75 8.67 -0.85
N ASP A 197 -4.95 8.57 -0.28
CA ASP A 197 -5.84 9.71 -0.01
C ASP A 197 -5.41 10.56 1.20
N VAL A 198 -4.24 10.27 1.75
CA VAL A 198 -3.55 10.96 2.86
C VAL A 198 -4.37 11.00 4.15
N GLY A 199 -5.07 9.93 4.41
CA GLY A 199 -5.60 9.67 5.73
C GLY A 199 -7.08 9.51 5.84
N ARG A 200 -7.44 8.78 6.87
CA ARG A 200 -8.77 8.29 7.18
C ARG A 200 -9.83 9.37 7.32
N ARG A 201 -9.43 10.62 7.56
CA ARG A 201 -10.31 11.79 7.70
C ARG A 201 -9.84 12.89 6.77
N GLY A 202 -9.16 12.49 5.71
CA GLY A 202 -8.61 13.36 4.73
C GLY A 202 -9.63 13.97 3.81
N TRP A 203 -9.12 14.67 2.86
CA TRP A 203 -9.85 15.14 1.72
C TRP A 203 -10.29 13.95 0.89
N LEU A 204 -11.51 14.03 0.37
CA LEU A 204 -12.14 12.95 -0.38
C LEU A 204 -12.09 13.26 -1.86
N GLN A 205 -11.92 12.23 -2.65
CA GLN A 205 -11.94 12.31 -4.10
C GLN A 205 -13.30 11.95 -4.67
N ASN A 206 -13.51 12.24 -5.93
CA ASN A 206 -14.76 11.97 -6.64
C ASN A 206 -16.00 12.65 -6.03
N LEU A 207 -15.84 13.85 -5.44
CA LEU A 207 -16.93 14.67 -4.94
C LEU A 207 -17.00 15.97 -5.75
N ALA A 208 -18.00 16.10 -6.64
CA ALA A 208 -18.09 17.21 -7.57
C ALA A 208 -18.16 18.58 -6.88
N ASP A 209 -18.85 18.67 -5.76
CA ASP A 209 -19.08 19.89 -4.99
C ASP A 209 -18.41 19.86 -3.62
N GLY A 210 -17.53 18.89 -3.39
CA GLY A 210 -16.94 18.63 -2.09
C GLY A 210 -17.95 18.10 -1.05
N PRO A 211 -17.50 17.81 0.18
CA PRO A 211 -18.34 17.21 1.22
C PRO A 211 -19.38 18.18 1.81
N PHE A 212 -19.22 19.49 1.58
CA PHE A 212 -20.06 20.53 2.19
C PHE A 212 -20.94 21.28 1.18
N GLY A 213 -20.96 20.84 -0.09
CA GLY A 213 -21.76 21.40 -1.15
C GLY A 213 -21.09 22.52 -1.94
N PRO A 214 -21.80 23.12 -2.92
CA PRO A 214 -21.25 24.09 -3.84
C PRO A 214 -20.59 25.30 -3.16
N GLY A 215 -19.45 25.71 -3.69
CA GLY A 215 -18.69 26.87 -3.19
C GLY A 215 -17.93 26.65 -1.90
N GLN A 216 -17.91 25.43 -1.37
CA GLN A 216 -17.02 25.06 -0.29
C GLN A 216 -15.70 24.52 -0.83
N PRO A 217 -14.60 24.61 -0.06
CA PRO A 217 -13.36 23.98 -0.43
C PRO A 217 -13.59 22.50 -0.67
N ASP A 218 -13.25 22.02 -1.84
CA ASP A 218 -13.18 20.62 -2.17
C ASP A 218 -11.71 20.22 -2.38
N ASP A 219 -11.49 18.97 -2.57
CA ASP A 219 -10.16 18.40 -2.62
C ASP A 219 -9.98 17.53 -3.85
N GLN A 220 -10.66 17.91 -4.92
CA GLN A 220 -10.50 17.23 -6.18
C GLN A 220 -9.27 17.77 -6.91
N PHE A 221 -8.23 16.96 -6.99
CA PHE A 221 -7.04 17.16 -7.82
C PHE A 221 -6.48 18.56 -7.89
N GLY A 222 -6.50 19.25 -6.87
CA GLY A 222 -6.09 20.59 -6.97
C GLY A 222 -7.10 21.57 -6.51
N GLY A 223 -8.22 21.20 -6.07
CA GLY A 223 -9.26 21.98 -5.42
C GLY A 223 -9.15 23.51 -5.44
N PRO A 224 -9.89 24.24 -4.67
CA PRO A 224 -9.66 25.68 -4.59
C PRO A 224 -8.29 25.97 -4.01
N ALA A 225 -7.56 26.83 -4.67
CA ALA A 225 -6.23 27.26 -4.26
C ALA A 225 -6.16 27.69 -2.76
N PRO A 226 -5.02 27.60 -2.11
CA PRO A 226 -3.75 27.21 -2.70
C PRO A 226 -3.60 25.70 -2.64
N ASP A 227 -3.65 25.09 -3.79
CA ASP A 227 -3.50 23.69 -3.88
C ASP A 227 -2.26 23.31 -4.65
N ASP A 228 -1.25 23.18 -3.92
CA ASP A 228 0.06 22.83 -4.37
C ASP A 228 0.25 21.34 -4.59
N ALA A 229 -0.67 20.52 -4.13
CA ALA A 229 -0.42 19.10 -4.18
C ALA A 229 -1.62 18.20 -3.91
N HIS A 230 -2.82 18.55 -4.28
CA HIS A 230 -3.95 17.64 -4.20
C HIS A 230 -3.79 16.43 -5.14
N LEU A 231 -2.57 15.95 -5.27
CA LEU A 231 -2.23 14.73 -6.00
C LEU A 231 -2.45 13.48 -5.13
N THR A 232 -3.44 13.50 -4.25
CA THR A 232 -3.75 12.41 -3.34
C THR A 232 -4.64 11.34 -3.98
N GLY A 233 -4.49 10.08 -3.54
CA GLY A 233 -5.21 8.92 -4.09
C GLY A 233 -4.95 8.72 -5.58
N ALA A 234 -3.70 8.80 -6.00
CA ALA A 234 -3.32 8.79 -7.39
C ALA A 234 -2.03 7.99 -7.65
N ILE A 235 -1.90 7.49 -8.86
CA ILE A 235 -0.61 7.10 -9.42
C ILE A 235 -0.14 8.26 -10.31
N LEU A 236 1.03 8.79 -10.01
CA LEU A 236 1.72 9.77 -10.81
C LEU A 236 2.67 9.07 -11.78
N ARG A 237 2.90 9.67 -12.95
CA ARG A 237 3.89 9.17 -13.92
C ARG A 237 4.79 10.31 -14.38
N LEU A 238 6.08 10.21 -14.04
CA LEU A 238 7.09 11.23 -14.28
C LEU A 238 8.27 10.69 -15.10
N ASN A 239 9.01 11.57 -15.74
CA ASN A 239 10.34 11.27 -16.23
C ASN A 239 11.31 11.05 -15.05
N ASP A 240 12.45 10.43 -15.31
CA ASP A 240 13.49 10.15 -14.31
C ASP A 240 14.12 11.41 -13.69
N ASP A 241 13.92 12.56 -14.32
CA ASP A 241 14.35 13.89 -13.83
C ASP A 241 13.27 14.67 -13.09
N GLY A 242 12.04 14.11 -12.96
CA GLY A 242 10.88 14.71 -12.32
C GLY A 242 9.98 15.53 -13.24
N THR A 243 10.35 15.72 -14.50
CA THR A 243 9.51 16.42 -15.47
C THR A 243 8.30 15.59 -15.88
N THR A 244 7.24 16.25 -16.37
CA THR A 244 5.99 15.59 -16.74
C THR A 244 6.04 15.10 -18.19
N PRO A 245 5.82 13.78 -18.45
CA PRO A 245 5.73 13.26 -19.81
C PRO A 245 4.53 13.82 -20.56
N SER A 246 4.74 14.33 -21.79
CA SER A 246 3.66 14.88 -22.62
C SER A 246 2.62 13.86 -23.10
N ASN A 247 2.93 12.57 -22.95
CA ASN A 247 2.03 11.46 -23.27
C ASN A 247 1.32 10.88 -22.04
N ASN A 248 1.26 11.62 -20.93
CA ASN A 248 0.41 11.27 -19.79
C ASN A 248 -1.08 11.39 -20.20
N PRO A 249 -1.96 10.54 -19.66
CA PRO A 249 -3.35 10.46 -20.08
C PRO A 249 -4.10 11.79 -19.92
N PHE A 250 -3.76 12.58 -18.91
CA PHE A 250 -4.42 13.86 -18.62
C PHE A 250 -3.57 15.08 -19.01
N PHE A 251 -2.49 14.91 -19.78
CA PHE A 251 -1.61 16.01 -20.14
C PHE A 251 -2.36 17.15 -20.86
N SER A 252 -3.18 16.80 -21.85
CA SER A 252 -3.96 17.80 -22.60
C SER A 252 -5.06 18.43 -21.77
N ALA A 253 -5.73 17.67 -20.90
CA ALA A 253 -6.74 18.17 -19.98
C ALA A 253 -6.15 19.19 -19.00
N GLY A 254 -5.02 18.86 -18.39
CA GLY A 254 -4.30 19.77 -17.50
C GLY A 254 -3.78 21.02 -18.21
N ALA A 255 -3.26 20.88 -19.42
CA ALA A 255 -2.83 22.04 -20.24
C ALA A 255 -3.99 23.01 -20.53
N ALA A 256 -5.19 22.47 -20.76
CA ALA A 256 -6.39 23.29 -21.00
C ALA A 256 -6.88 24.00 -19.72
N MET A 257 -6.67 23.41 -18.54
CA MET A 257 -6.99 24.02 -17.26
C MET A 257 -6.00 25.15 -16.90
N GLY A 258 -4.71 24.95 -17.19
CA GLY A 258 -3.65 25.90 -16.89
C GLY A 258 -3.36 26.08 -15.40
N GLY A 259 -2.32 26.85 -15.08
CA GLY A 259 -1.88 27.11 -13.71
C GLY A 259 -1.43 25.85 -12.98
N GLU A 260 -1.24 25.96 -11.66
CA GLU A 260 -0.77 24.87 -10.82
C GLU A 260 -1.69 23.64 -10.82
N VAL A 261 -3.00 23.85 -10.80
CA VAL A 261 -4.00 22.78 -10.93
C VAL A 261 -3.77 21.97 -12.20
N GLY A 262 -3.63 22.65 -13.34
CA GLY A 262 -3.38 22.00 -14.62
C GLY A 262 -2.05 21.27 -14.66
N GLU A 263 -0.98 21.84 -14.10
CA GLU A 263 0.33 21.19 -13.98
C GLU A 263 0.28 19.93 -13.12
N ASN A 264 -0.52 19.92 -12.05
CA ASN A 264 -0.74 18.74 -11.22
C ASN A 264 -1.52 17.66 -11.98
N ILE A 265 -2.61 18.02 -12.65
CA ILE A 265 -3.40 17.10 -13.49
C ILE A 265 -2.55 16.42 -14.56
N GLN A 266 -1.61 17.14 -15.17
CA GLN A 266 -0.71 16.58 -16.16
C GLN A 266 0.18 15.42 -15.64
N LYS A 267 0.47 15.38 -14.34
CA LYS A 267 1.30 14.36 -13.72
C LYS A 267 0.55 13.04 -13.46
N ILE A 268 -0.79 13.07 -13.46
CA ILE A 268 -1.64 11.94 -13.06
C ILE A 268 -1.66 10.88 -14.16
N PHE A 269 -1.42 9.62 -13.78
CA PHE A 269 -1.62 8.44 -14.61
C PHE A 269 -2.99 7.80 -14.36
N SER A 270 -3.39 7.67 -13.09
CA SER A 270 -4.71 7.21 -12.63
C SER A 270 -5.03 7.85 -11.28
N TYR A 271 -6.32 7.87 -10.92
CA TYR A 271 -6.79 8.46 -9.66
C TYR A 271 -8.02 7.73 -9.12
N GLY A 272 -8.56 8.20 -7.99
CA GLY A 272 -9.69 7.56 -7.34
C GLY A 272 -9.27 6.33 -6.56
N HIS A 273 -8.10 6.38 -5.92
CA HIS A 273 -7.50 5.33 -5.10
C HIS A 273 -7.53 5.71 -3.62
N ARG A 274 -7.67 4.72 -2.73
CA ARG A 274 -7.66 4.93 -1.29
C ARG A 274 -6.27 4.80 -0.70
N ASN A 275 -5.74 3.59 -0.58
CA ASN A 275 -4.46 3.30 0.04
C ASN A 275 -3.86 2.00 -0.51
N SER A 276 -2.56 2.02 -0.76
CA SER A 276 -1.82 0.86 -1.25
C SER A 276 -0.41 0.80 -0.68
N PHE A 277 0.03 -0.42 -0.41
CA PHE A 277 1.41 -0.77 -0.06
C PHE A 277 2.08 -1.65 -1.12
N GLY A 278 1.41 -1.88 -2.24
CA GLY A 278 1.95 -2.72 -3.31
C GLY A 278 1.48 -2.28 -4.69
N MET A 279 2.44 -1.98 -5.56
CA MET A 279 2.26 -1.69 -6.97
C MET A 279 3.31 -2.47 -7.77
N ALA A 280 2.86 -3.22 -8.77
CA ALA A 280 3.73 -4.02 -9.62
C ALA A 280 3.56 -3.69 -11.09
N ILE A 281 4.67 -3.78 -11.83
CA ILE A 281 4.66 -3.61 -13.28
C ILE A 281 4.81 -4.98 -13.95
N ASP A 282 3.84 -5.34 -14.79
CA ASP A 282 3.89 -6.55 -15.58
C ASP A 282 4.73 -6.33 -16.85
N PHE A 283 5.99 -6.72 -16.79
CA PHE A 283 6.93 -6.61 -17.93
C PHE A 283 6.70 -7.68 -19.00
N ALA A 284 5.99 -8.77 -18.68
CA ALA A 284 5.63 -9.80 -19.65
C ALA A 284 4.44 -9.37 -20.53
N ALA A 285 3.69 -8.35 -20.12
CA ALA A 285 2.62 -7.77 -20.92
C ALA A 285 3.20 -7.06 -22.15
N ARG A 286 2.53 -7.22 -23.29
CA ARG A 286 2.91 -6.50 -24.52
C ARG A 286 2.50 -5.03 -24.46
N GLY A 287 3.40 -4.14 -24.86
CA GLY A 287 3.15 -2.69 -24.91
C GLY A 287 3.76 -1.95 -23.73
N ALA A 288 3.12 -0.87 -23.31
CA ALA A 288 3.59 0.01 -22.22
C ALA A 288 3.52 -0.61 -20.82
N GLY A 289 3.47 -1.92 -20.70
CA GLY A 289 3.31 -2.64 -19.44
C GLY A 289 1.91 -2.45 -18.83
N ASN A 290 1.53 -3.38 -17.99
CA ASN A 290 0.34 -3.22 -17.16
C ASN A 290 0.78 -2.86 -15.74
N VAL A 291 0.18 -1.83 -15.19
CA VAL A 291 0.33 -1.48 -13.77
C VAL A 291 -0.72 -2.26 -13.00
N TRP A 292 -0.30 -2.91 -11.94
CA TRP A 292 -1.17 -3.58 -10.98
C TRP A 292 -1.02 -2.92 -9.62
N LEU A 293 -2.14 -2.66 -8.98
CA LEU A 293 -2.22 -1.99 -7.68
C LEU A 293 -3.13 -2.79 -6.77
N GLN A 294 -2.66 -3.15 -5.59
CA GLN A 294 -3.55 -3.60 -4.54
C GLN A 294 -4.08 -2.39 -3.76
N GLU A 295 -5.30 -2.48 -3.22
CA GLU A 295 -5.86 -1.43 -2.39
C GLU A 295 -6.47 -1.98 -1.10
N ASN A 296 -6.22 -1.25 -0.02
CA ASN A 296 -6.81 -1.51 1.27
C ASN A 296 -8.14 -0.76 1.39
N GLY A 297 -9.23 -1.49 1.59
CA GLY A 297 -10.51 -0.94 1.99
C GLY A 297 -10.49 -0.37 3.41
N ASP A 298 -11.62 0.11 3.89
CA ASP A 298 -11.75 0.48 5.31
C ASP A 298 -12.15 -0.74 6.14
N ASP A 299 -13.38 -1.16 6.04
CA ASP A 299 -13.89 -2.40 6.61
C ASP A 299 -14.28 -3.40 5.53
N SER A 300 -14.66 -2.90 4.35
CA SER A 300 -15.07 -3.69 3.20
C SER A 300 -14.24 -3.40 1.97
N PHE A 301 -14.10 -4.42 1.19
CA PHE A 301 -13.42 -4.53 -0.08
C PHE A 301 -11.95 -4.11 -0.09
N SER A 302 -11.08 -5.12 0.07
CA SER A 302 -9.72 -5.01 -0.49
C SER A 302 -9.77 -5.35 -1.97
N GLU A 303 -8.90 -4.71 -2.75
CA GLU A 303 -8.94 -4.81 -4.20
C GLU A 303 -7.58 -5.17 -4.80
N LEU A 304 -7.61 -5.84 -5.95
CA LEU A 304 -6.49 -6.00 -6.84
C LEU A 304 -6.87 -5.42 -8.20
N ASN A 305 -6.30 -4.27 -8.50
CA ASN A 305 -6.62 -3.45 -9.65
C ASN A 305 -5.59 -3.63 -10.78
N ARG A 306 -6.06 -3.84 -12.01
CA ARG A 306 -5.25 -3.60 -13.19
C ARG A 306 -5.46 -2.17 -13.63
N VAL A 307 -4.47 -1.33 -13.42
CA VAL A 307 -4.56 0.10 -13.68
C VAL A 307 -4.19 0.42 -15.12
N ILE A 308 -5.11 1.04 -15.83
CA ILE A 308 -4.91 1.52 -17.20
C ILE A 308 -4.71 3.04 -17.22
N PRO A 309 -4.06 3.60 -18.26
CA PRO A 309 -3.91 5.04 -18.39
C PRO A 309 -5.26 5.75 -18.36
N GLY A 310 -5.42 6.75 -17.49
CA GLY A 310 -6.67 7.51 -17.36
C GLY A 310 -7.73 6.84 -16.51
N MET A 311 -7.40 5.77 -15.79
CA MET A 311 -8.36 5.08 -14.90
C MET A 311 -8.77 5.99 -13.74
N ASN A 312 -10.07 5.95 -13.42
CA ASN A 312 -10.64 6.35 -12.14
C ASN A 312 -11.02 5.08 -11.38
N GLY A 313 -10.40 4.82 -10.21
CA GLY A 313 -10.66 3.65 -9.36
C GLY A 313 -11.96 3.73 -8.56
N GLY A 314 -12.59 4.93 -8.49
CA GLY A 314 -13.91 5.11 -7.89
C GLY A 314 -13.94 5.59 -6.45
N TRP A 315 -12.85 5.47 -5.70
CA TRP A 315 -12.79 5.92 -4.31
C TRP A 315 -13.09 7.44 -4.23
N VAL A 316 -13.96 7.92 -3.36
CA VAL A 316 -14.69 7.35 -2.21
C VAL A 316 -16.08 6.82 -2.59
N GLN A 317 -16.55 7.06 -3.79
CA GLN A 317 -17.91 6.68 -4.22
C GLN A 317 -18.08 5.14 -4.31
N ILE A 318 -17.02 4.45 -4.70
CA ILE A 318 -17.00 3.01 -4.95
C ILE A 318 -15.78 2.39 -4.28
N MET A 319 -15.99 1.26 -3.63
CA MET A 319 -14.96 0.32 -3.21
C MET A 319 -15.48 -1.10 -3.48
N GLY A 320 -14.65 -1.96 -4.06
CA GLY A 320 -15.09 -3.22 -4.64
C GLY A 320 -15.75 -3.07 -6.00
N PRO A 321 -16.25 -4.17 -6.60
CA PRO A 321 -16.98 -4.11 -7.85
C PRO A 321 -18.24 -3.26 -7.72
N VAL A 322 -18.50 -2.38 -8.68
CA VAL A 322 -19.65 -1.47 -8.63
C VAL A 322 -20.99 -2.21 -8.51
N ALA A 323 -21.06 -3.43 -9.02
CA ALA A 323 -22.24 -4.29 -8.86
C ALA A 323 -22.52 -4.69 -7.39
N ARG A 324 -21.52 -4.58 -6.51
CA ARG A 324 -21.58 -4.89 -5.08
C ARG A 324 -21.74 -3.64 -4.20
N ILE A 325 -22.13 -2.48 -4.76
CA ILE A 325 -22.21 -1.19 -4.04
C ILE A 325 -23.15 -1.23 -2.82
N GLU A 326 -24.27 -1.97 -2.91
CA GLU A 326 -25.19 -2.17 -1.78
C GLU A 326 -24.52 -2.92 -0.63
N GLN A 327 -23.64 -3.87 -0.95
CA GLN A 327 -22.90 -4.64 0.05
C GLN A 327 -21.82 -3.74 0.70
N PHE A 328 -21.11 -2.93 -0.07
CA PHE A 328 -20.20 -1.90 0.42
C PHE A 328 -20.92 -0.99 1.44
N LYS A 329 -22.05 -0.39 1.04
CA LYS A 329 -22.84 0.46 1.92
C LYS A 329 -23.32 -0.28 3.18
N SER A 330 -23.81 -1.51 3.03
CA SER A 330 -24.32 -2.32 4.13
C SER A 330 -23.24 -2.59 5.17
N ILE A 331 -22.05 -2.97 4.77
CA ILE A 331 -20.93 -3.24 5.70
C ILE A 331 -20.54 -1.95 6.43
N GLU A 332 -20.28 -0.86 5.68
CA GLU A 332 -19.79 0.41 6.26
C GLU A 332 -20.82 1.14 7.13
N THR A 333 -22.10 0.77 7.05
CA THR A 333 -23.19 1.38 7.86
C THR A 333 -23.70 0.48 8.98
N THR A 334 -23.25 -0.77 9.09
CA THR A 334 -23.76 -1.77 10.05
C THR A 334 -22.72 -2.00 11.18
N PRO A 335 -23.12 -1.92 12.48
CA PRO A 335 -22.22 -2.28 13.57
C PRO A 335 -21.63 -3.69 13.42
N PRO A 336 -20.36 -3.94 13.80
CA PRO A 336 -19.45 -3.00 14.46
C PRO A 336 -18.69 -2.05 13.51
N PHE A 337 -18.89 -2.14 12.20
CA PHE A 337 -18.15 -1.42 11.17
C PHE A 337 -18.74 -0.04 10.83
N VAL A 338 -19.37 0.60 11.79
CA VAL A 338 -19.98 1.91 11.56
C VAL A 338 -18.94 3.00 11.42
N GLY A 339 -18.89 3.57 10.23
CA GLY A 339 -18.15 4.79 9.97
C GLY A 339 -16.88 4.56 9.22
N LEU A 340 -16.94 4.82 7.93
CA LEU A 340 -15.75 5.14 7.16
C LEU A 340 -14.89 6.10 7.97
N GLN A 341 -13.61 5.87 7.93
CA GLN A 341 -12.66 6.68 8.66
C GLN A 341 -12.52 8.10 8.07
N GLN A 342 -13.36 8.45 7.09
CA GLN A 342 -13.49 9.79 6.52
C GLN A 342 -14.53 10.60 7.27
N ALA A 343 -14.08 11.58 8.04
CA ALA A 343 -14.97 12.45 8.80
C ALA A 343 -15.85 13.32 7.90
N ARG A 344 -15.45 13.55 6.66
CA ARG A 344 -16.12 14.47 5.74
C ARG A 344 -17.21 13.83 4.90
N TRP A 345 -17.19 12.53 4.74
CA TRP A 345 -18.14 11.81 3.90
C TRP A 345 -18.71 10.60 4.65
N PRO A 346 -19.87 10.77 5.30
CA PRO A 346 -20.49 9.70 6.08
C PRO A 346 -20.83 8.48 5.23
N PRO A 347 -20.71 7.25 5.77
CA PRO A 347 -21.08 6.03 5.06
C PRO A 347 -22.52 6.02 4.54
N SER A 348 -23.43 6.75 5.19
CA SER A 348 -24.81 6.92 4.71
C SER A 348 -24.90 7.57 3.32
N ASN A 349 -23.85 8.29 2.90
CA ASN A 349 -23.77 8.91 1.58
C ASN A 349 -23.29 7.95 0.48
N ILE A 350 -22.86 6.73 0.82
CA ILE A 350 -22.58 5.70 -0.18
C ILE A 350 -23.84 5.49 -1.03
N ALA A 351 -23.67 5.36 -2.33
CA ALA A 351 -24.77 5.19 -3.27
C ALA A 351 -25.58 3.93 -2.99
N ASP A 352 -26.88 3.95 -3.34
CA ASP A 352 -27.78 2.80 -3.17
C ASP A 352 -27.74 1.86 -4.37
N THR A 353 -27.26 2.33 -5.52
CA THR A 353 -27.19 1.53 -6.75
C THR A 353 -25.92 1.81 -7.54
N ALA A 354 -25.50 0.85 -8.37
CA ALA A 354 -24.36 1.02 -9.27
C ALA A 354 -24.50 2.25 -10.19
N ALA A 355 -25.67 2.46 -10.76
CA ALA A 355 -25.93 3.61 -11.62
C ALA A 355 -25.76 4.94 -10.87
N GLN A 356 -26.24 5.02 -9.64
CA GLN A 356 -26.08 6.19 -8.78
C GLN A 356 -24.60 6.41 -8.44
N ALA A 357 -23.85 5.36 -8.08
CA ALA A 357 -22.43 5.44 -7.79
C ALA A 357 -21.65 6.00 -8.98
N LEU A 358 -21.84 5.42 -10.16
CA LEU A 358 -21.17 5.85 -11.38
C LEU A 358 -21.51 7.31 -11.75
N SER A 359 -22.76 7.74 -11.53
CA SER A 359 -23.17 9.13 -11.84
C SER A 359 -22.55 10.18 -10.91
N ARG A 360 -22.02 9.75 -9.76
CA ARG A 360 -21.37 10.64 -8.77
C ARG A 360 -19.88 10.75 -8.95
N LEU A 361 -19.27 9.92 -9.81
CA LEU A 361 -17.83 9.98 -10.03
C LEU A 361 -17.41 11.33 -10.65
N PHE A 362 -16.38 11.92 -10.11
CA PHE A 362 -15.71 13.04 -10.74
C PHE A 362 -14.82 12.55 -11.89
N MET A 363 -15.22 12.87 -13.11
CA MET A 363 -14.55 12.38 -14.31
C MET A 363 -13.74 13.48 -14.98
N LEU A 364 -12.40 13.39 -14.89
CA LEU A 364 -11.52 14.21 -15.72
C LEU A 364 -11.77 13.91 -17.22
N PRO A 365 -11.60 14.90 -18.10
CA PRO A 365 -11.71 14.63 -19.54
C PRO A 365 -10.80 13.50 -19.99
N GLY A 366 -11.41 12.44 -20.54
CA GLY A 366 -10.70 11.22 -20.94
C GLY A 366 -10.56 10.14 -19.86
N ALA A 367 -11.06 10.37 -18.66
CA ALA A 367 -11.08 9.35 -17.62
C ALA A 367 -12.06 8.22 -17.90
N THR A 368 -11.74 7.04 -17.39
CA THR A 368 -12.59 5.83 -17.49
C THR A 368 -12.61 5.11 -16.16
N TYR A 369 -13.80 4.82 -15.63
CA TYR A 369 -13.93 3.93 -14.48
C TYR A 369 -13.67 2.47 -14.87
N SER A 370 -13.03 1.72 -14.00
CA SER A 370 -12.82 0.28 -14.14
C SER A 370 -12.99 -0.43 -12.82
N ASP A 371 -13.78 -1.51 -12.80
CA ASP A 371 -13.88 -2.41 -11.66
C ASP A 371 -12.53 -3.12 -11.38
N PRO A 372 -12.28 -3.51 -10.12
CA PRO A 372 -11.13 -4.33 -9.75
C PRO A 372 -11.14 -5.70 -10.47
N GLN A 373 -9.96 -6.27 -10.64
CA GLN A 373 -9.81 -7.60 -11.24
C GLN A 373 -10.05 -8.72 -10.23
N PHE A 374 -9.89 -8.42 -8.95
CA PHE A 374 -10.20 -9.31 -7.83
C PHE A 374 -10.50 -8.48 -6.59
N SER A 375 -11.37 -8.98 -5.71
CA SER A 375 -11.71 -8.30 -4.46
C SER A 375 -11.98 -9.31 -3.34
N TRP A 376 -11.80 -8.86 -2.11
CA TRP A 376 -12.32 -9.52 -0.91
C TRP A 376 -13.44 -8.65 -0.33
N LYS A 377 -14.53 -9.27 0.05
CA LYS A 377 -15.70 -8.58 0.61
C LYS A 377 -15.38 -7.81 1.90
N PHE A 378 -14.66 -8.43 2.82
CA PHE A 378 -14.08 -7.77 3.98
C PHE A 378 -12.59 -7.56 3.78
N GLU A 379 -12.08 -6.51 4.35
CA GLU A 379 -10.68 -6.08 4.25
C GLU A 379 -9.71 -7.19 4.71
N VAL A 380 -8.67 -7.48 3.92
CA VAL A 380 -7.61 -8.48 4.20
C VAL A 380 -6.24 -7.89 4.41
N ALA A 381 -6.11 -6.57 4.46
CA ALA A 381 -4.85 -5.82 4.59
C ALA A 381 -3.76 -6.27 3.60
N PRO A 382 -4.01 -6.18 2.28
CA PRO A 382 -3.00 -6.48 1.29
C PRO A 382 -1.78 -5.56 1.44
N GLY A 383 -0.60 -6.12 1.22
CA GLY A 383 0.70 -5.47 1.39
C GLY A 383 1.52 -5.43 0.11
N GLY A 384 2.82 -5.70 0.21
CA GLY A 384 3.72 -5.73 -0.93
C GLY A 384 3.30 -6.74 -2.00
N MET A 385 3.53 -6.42 -3.27
CA MET A 385 3.26 -7.33 -4.39
C MET A 385 4.25 -7.13 -5.53
N ASN A 386 4.55 -8.22 -6.25
CA ASN A 386 5.35 -8.15 -7.47
C ASN A 386 5.17 -9.40 -8.33
N PHE A 387 5.60 -9.31 -9.58
CA PHE A 387 5.68 -10.45 -10.50
C PHE A 387 7.00 -11.21 -10.33
N LEU A 388 6.93 -12.53 -10.30
CA LEU A 388 8.14 -13.37 -10.34
C LEU A 388 8.69 -13.40 -11.78
N ARG A 389 9.81 -12.73 -12.00
CA ARG A 389 10.44 -12.62 -13.33
C ARG A 389 11.49 -13.72 -13.55
N SER A 390 11.15 -14.95 -13.22
CA SER A 390 12.10 -16.06 -13.25
C SER A 390 11.41 -17.42 -13.26
N ARG A 391 12.14 -18.44 -13.73
CA ARG A 391 11.77 -19.85 -13.65
C ARG A 391 12.38 -20.60 -12.48
N ALA A 392 13.09 -19.91 -11.59
CA ALA A 392 13.83 -20.57 -10.51
C ALA A 392 12.92 -21.33 -9.54
N LEU A 393 11.72 -20.82 -9.25
CA LEU A 393 10.71 -21.50 -8.43
C LEU A 393 9.98 -22.62 -9.19
N GLY A 394 10.04 -22.62 -10.50
CA GLY A 394 9.34 -23.54 -11.41
C GLY A 394 8.65 -22.77 -12.54
N PRO A 395 8.50 -23.39 -13.74
CA PRO A 395 7.92 -22.71 -14.90
C PRO A 395 6.44 -22.30 -14.70
N GLN A 396 5.74 -22.95 -13.76
CA GLN A 396 4.34 -22.62 -13.43
C GLN A 396 4.18 -21.30 -12.67
N PHE A 397 5.26 -20.74 -12.14
CA PHE A 397 5.25 -19.48 -11.39
C PHE A 397 5.85 -18.30 -12.16
N GLU A 398 6.42 -18.56 -13.35
CA GLU A 398 7.06 -17.52 -14.16
C GLU A 398 6.03 -16.47 -14.59
N ASP A 399 6.36 -15.22 -14.35
CA ASP A 399 5.52 -14.04 -14.62
C ASP A 399 4.17 -14.01 -13.90
N ASP A 400 3.98 -14.82 -12.86
CA ASP A 400 2.80 -14.74 -12.00
C ASP A 400 2.96 -13.70 -10.90
N LEU A 401 1.82 -13.21 -10.40
CA LEU A 401 1.75 -12.19 -9.38
C LEU A 401 1.73 -12.81 -7.98
N PHE A 402 2.59 -12.32 -7.10
CA PHE A 402 2.61 -12.66 -5.68
C PHE A 402 2.24 -11.43 -4.85
N MET A 403 1.45 -11.63 -3.79
CA MET A 403 0.99 -10.55 -2.92
C MET A 403 0.98 -11.01 -1.46
N GLY A 404 1.58 -10.22 -0.60
CA GLY A 404 1.46 -10.37 0.84
C GLY A 404 0.15 -9.79 1.37
N ALA A 405 -0.34 -10.33 2.49
CA ALA A 405 -1.43 -9.71 3.25
C ALA A 405 -1.20 -9.91 4.75
N ALA A 406 -1.54 -8.91 5.55
CA ALA A 406 -1.40 -8.98 7.00
C ALA A 406 -2.58 -9.70 7.65
N THR A 407 -2.38 -10.18 8.87
CA THR A 407 -3.44 -10.70 9.73
C THR A 407 -3.58 -9.85 10.98
N ALA A 408 -4.66 -10.01 11.72
CA ALA A 408 -4.84 -9.33 13.02
C ALA A 408 -3.70 -9.65 14.01
N ASN A 409 -3.14 -10.85 13.93
CA ASN A 409 -1.86 -11.17 14.56
C ASN A 409 -0.73 -10.81 13.59
N LEU A 410 -0.05 -9.69 13.83
CA LEU A 410 1.00 -9.17 12.94
C LEU A 410 2.20 -10.11 12.72
N ALA A 411 2.32 -11.20 13.50
CA ALA A 411 3.30 -12.25 13.27
C ALA A 411 2.79 -13.32 12.28
N GLY A 412 1.50 -13.35 11.98
CA GLY A 412 0.92 -14.21 10.94
C GLY A 412 1.23 -13.68 9.54
N GLY A 413 0.20 -13.52 8.72
CA GLY A 413 0.33 -13.01 7.36
C GLY A 413 0.25 -14.09 6.31
N TYR A 414 -0.25 -13.69 5.16
CA TYR A 414 -0.52 -14.58 4.02
C TYR A 414 0.40 -14.21 2.85
N LEU A 415 0.73 -15.21 2.05
CA LEU A 415 1.30 -15.01 0.73
C LEU A 415 0.36 -15.63 -0.30
N PHE A 416 -0.25 -14.78 -1.11
CA PHE A 416 -1.12 -15.16 -2.22
C PHE A 416 -0.33 -15.29 -3.52
N HIS A 417 -0.81 -16.16 -4.41
CA HIS A 417 -0.32 -16.37 -5.75
C HIS A 417 -1.47 -16.27 -6.75
N PHE A 418 -1.29 -15.48 -7.80
CA PHE A 418 -2.29 -15.24 -8.83
C PHE A 418 -1.73 -15.51 -10.21
N ASN A 419 -2.37 -16.41 -10.94
CA ASN A 419 -2.16 -16.60 -12.35
C ASN A 419 -2.86 -15.50 -13.16
N LEU A 420 -2.25 -15.00 -14.21
CA LEU A 420 -2.87 -14.06 -15.12
C LEU A 420 -3.36 -14.73 -16.41
N THR A 421 -4.58 -14.40 -16.81
CA THR A 421 -5.25 -14.90 -18.00
C THR A 421 -5.66 -13.77 -18.95
N GLY A 422 -6.26 -14.09 -20.11
CA GLY A 422 -6.78 -13.09 -21.02
C GLY A 422 -5.73 -12.11 -21.54
N ASN A 423 -4.59 -12.61 -22.02
CA ASN A 423 -3.44 -11.79 -22.40
C ASN A 423 -2.89 -10.96 -21.23
N ARG A 424 -2.88 -11.55 -20.05
CA ARG A 424 -2.39 -10.95 -18.80
C ARG A 424 -3.22 -9.74 -18.32
N ARG A 425 -4.54 -9.78 -18.55
CA ARG A 425 -5.45 -8.68 -18.22
C ARG A 425 -6.42 -9.00 -17.11
N SER A 426 -6.47 -10.24 -16.67
CA SER A 426 -7.41 -10.72 -15.67
C SER A 426 -6.76 -11.74 -14.75
N ILE A 427 -7.24 -11.81 -13.52
CA ILE A 427 -6.88 -12.87 -12.59
C ILE A 427 -7.57 -14.17 -13.01
N GLY A 428 -6.79 -15.24 -13.13
CA GLY A 428 -7.29 -16.60 -13.31
C GLY A 428 -7.75 -17.17 -11.97
N VAL A 429 -8.92 -17.82 -11.97
CA VAL A 429 -9.44 -18.49 -10.79
C VAL A 429 -9.98 -19.86 -11.21
N ASP A 430 -9.60 -20.91 -10.50
CA ASP A 430 -10.05 -22.28 -10.72
C ASP A 430 -11.13 -22.70 -9.72
N ASP A 431 -11.20 -22.03 -8.58
CA ASP A 431 -12.23 -22.29 -7.57
C ASP A 431 -13.58 -21.70 -8.04
N PRO A 432 -14.63 -22.53 -8.18
CA PRO A 432 -15.95 -22.07 -8.63
C PRO A 432 -16.56 -20.98 -7.75
N ARG A 433 -16.21 -20.91 -6.46
CA ARG A 433 -16.67 -19.87 -5.54
C ARG A 433 -16.18 -18.48 -5.95
N LEU A 434 -15.03 -18.43 -6.61
CA LEU A 434 -14.39 -17.18 -7.09
C LEU A 434 -14.76 -16.83 -8.54
N ALA A 435 -15.79 -17.45 -9.11
CA ALA A 435 -16.14 -17.24 -10.52
C ALA A 435 -16.48 -15.77 -10.87
N ASP A 436 -16.98 -15.00 -9.92
CA ASP A 436 -17.21 -13.55 -10.04
C ASP A 436 -16.02 -12.69 -9.61
N ARG A 437 -14.92 -13.33 -9.19
CA ARG A 437 -13.68 -12.67 -8.72
C ARG A 437 -13.85 -11.84 -7.44
N VAL A 438 -14.79 -12.24 -6.61
CA VAL A 438 -14.95 -11.73 -5.26
C VAL A 438 -14.88 -12.90 -4.29
N ALA A 439 -13.97 -12.84 -3.33
CA ALA A 439 -13.98 -13.75 -2.20
C ALA A 439 -14.97 -13.22 -1.16
N ASP A 440 -16.04 -13.96 -0.94
CA ASP A 440 -17.06 -13.64 0.08
C ASP A 440 -16.59 -14.09 1.47
N ASN A 441 -15.41 -13.60 1.89
CA ASN A 441 -14.86 -13.87 3.20
C ASN A 441 -15.78 -13.39 4.33
N LEU A 442 -15.62 -13.97 5.54
CA LEU A 442 -16.62 -13.84 6.61
C LEU A 442 -16.35 -12.69 7.57
N ALA A 443 -15.10 -12.22 7.64
CA ALA A 443 -14.66 -11.15 8.53
C ALA A 443 -13.35 -10.53 8.03
N LYS A 444 -12.97 -9.39 8.61
CA LYS A 444 -11.65 -8.77 8.34
C LYS A 444 -10.51 -9.74 8.64
N HIS A 445 -9.50 -9.73 7.77
CA HIS A 445 -8.29 -10.57 7.83
C HIS A 445 -8.55 -12.09 7.72
N GLU A 446 -9.76 -12.49 7.36
CA GLU A 446 -10.14 -13.86 7.14
C GLU A 446 -10.18 -14.12 5.62
N ILE A 447 -9.88 -15.34 5.18
CA ILE A 447 -9.61 -15.65 3.76
C ILE A 447 -10.52 -16.73 3.18
N THR A 448 -11.69 -16.97 3.78
CA THR A 448 -12.68 -17.88 3.20
C THR A 448 -12.90 -17.56 1.72
N GLU A 449 -13.05 -18.61 0.92
CA GLU A 449 -13.11 -18.64 -0.55
C GLU A 449 -11.79 -18.34 -1.26
N SER A 450 -10.85 -17.60 -0.66
CA SER A 450 -9.55 -17.31 -1.27
C SER A 450 -8.42 -18.24 -0.81
N GLU A 451 -8.73 -19.31 -0.07
CA GLU A 451 -7.74 -20.28 0.41
C GLU A 451 -7.01 -20.98 -0.75
N SER A 452 -7.69 -21.16 -1.89
CA SER A 452 -7.11 -21.77 -3.09
C SER A 452 -6.02 -20.90 -3.76
N LEU A 453 -5.95 -19.62 -3.42
CA LEU A 453 -4.94 -18.69 -3.90
C LEU A 453 -3.75 -18.57 -2.93
N LEU A 454 -3.83 -19.20 -1.75
CA LEU A 454 -2.79 -19.12 -0.74
C LEU A 454 -1.64 -20.07 -1.06
N ILE A 455 -0.41 -19.57 -1.13
CA ILE A 455 0.80 -20.36 -1.36
C ILE A 455 1.73 -20.40 -0.15
N GLY A 456 1.54 -19.48 0.81
CA GLY A 456 2.34 -19.45 2.02
C GLY A 456 1.67 -18.67 3.15
N ARG A 457 2.16 -18.85 4.39
CA ARG A 457 1.62 -18.19 5.58
C ARG A 457 2.71 -17.89 6.61
N ASP A 458 2.35 -17.07 7.60
CA ASP A 458 3.21 -16.67 8.72
C ASP A 458 4.41 -15.81 8.31
N PHE A 459 4.27 -15.06 7.21
CA PHE A 459 5.28 -14.13 6.70
C PHE A 459 5.30 -12.78 7.45
N GLY A 460 4.39 -12.55 8.39
CA GLY A 460 4.21 -11.26 9.04
C GLY A 460 3.54 -10.23 8.11
N VAL A 461 3.78 -8.97 8.39
CA VAL A 461 3.36 -7.86 7.51
C VAL A 461 4.36 -7.77 6.36
N THR A 462 4.03 -8.39 5.24
CA THR A 462 4.85 -8.33 4.02
C THR A 462 4.62 -7.00 3.31
N THR A 463 5.65 -6.19 3.22
CA THR A 463 5.57 -4.82 2.67
C THR A 463 6.19 -4.68 1.29
N ASP A 464 7.03 -5.63 0.90
CA ASP A 464 7.66 -5.63 -0.41
C ASP A 464 7.99 -7.06 -0.85
N ILE A 465 7.94 -7.29 -2.16
CA ILE A 465 8.27 -8.57 -2.81
C ILE A 465 9.12 -8.28 -4.04
N GLU A 466 10.28 -8.95 -4.16
CA GLU A 466 11.20 -8.77 -5.27
C GLU A 466 11.72 -10.10 -5.84
N THR A 467 11.97 -10.13 -7.14
CA THR A 467 12.74 -11.22 -7.75
C THR A 467 14.23 -10.93 -7.58
N GLY A 468 14.92 -11.78 -6.82
CA GLY A 468 16.35 -11.62 -6.61
C GLY A 468 17.20 -12.00 -7.83
N PRO A 469 18.49 -11.65 -7.85
CA PRO A 469 19.42 -11.98 -8.95
C PRO A 469 19.57 -13.48 -9.22
N ASN A 470 19.34 -14.33 -8.21
CA ASN A 470 19.31 -15.78 -8.32
C ASN A 470 17.98 -16.33 -8.87
N GLY A 471 17.03 -15.44 -9.16
CA GLY A 471 15.70 -15.78 -9.65
C GLY A 471 14.69 -16.21 -8.59
N ASN A 472 15.08 -16.29 -7.33
CA ASN A 472 14.18 -16.60 -6.22
C ASN A 472 13.33 -15.38 -5.82
N LEU A 473 12.25 -15.62 -5.08
CA LEU A 473 11.38 -14.57 -4.59
C LEU A 473 11.83 -14.14 -3.19
N TYR A 474 11.99 -12.83 -2.99
CA TYR A 474 12.37 -12.23 -1.71
C TYR A 474 11.22 -11.39 -1.16
N LEU A 475 10.99 -11.50 0.15
CA LEU A 475 9.91 -10.82 0.84
C LEU A 475 10.46 -10.02 2.03
N VAL A 476 10.07 -8.76 2.11
CA VAL A 476 10.36 -7.90 3.27
C VAL A 476 9.23 -8.05 4.29
N SER A 477 9.56 -8.52 5.48
CA SER A 477 8.63 -8.62 6.60
C SER A 477 8.90 -7.52 7.63
N LEU A 478 8.06 -6.51 7.64
CA LEU A 478 8.15 -5.38 8.57
C LEU A 478 8.03 -5.83 10.02
N SER A 479 7.07 -6.70 10.32
CA SER A 479 6.80 -7.14 11.69
C SER A 479 7.82 -8.12 12.23
N HIS A 480 8.48 -8.90 11.38
CA HIS A 480 9.57 -9.81 11.78
C HIS A 480 10.94 -9.13 11.75
N GLY A 481 11.08 -7.92 11.16
CA GLY A 481 12.38 -7.28 10.97
C GLY A 481 13.32 -8.13 10.10
N THR A 482 12.78 -8.81 9.10
CA THR A 482 13.46 -9.89 8.38
C THR A 482 13.17 -9.84 6.89
N ILE A 483 14.18 -10.17 6.09
CA ILE A 483 14.01 -10.49 4.67
C ILE A 483 14.01 -12.01 4.54
N PHE A 484 12.96 -12.55 3.92
CA PHE A 484 12.82 -13.97 3.60
C PHE A 484 13.10 -14.21 2.12
N GLU A 485 13.62 -15.40 1.81
CA GLU A 485 13.78 -15.91 0.46
C GLU A 485 12.93 -17.18 0.31
N VAL A 486 12.06 -17.19 -0.70
CA VAL A 486 11.34 -18.37 -1.17
C VAL A 486 12.12 -18.98 -2.33
N PHE A 487 12.41 -20.25 -2.25
CA PHE A 487 13.23 -20.98 -3.22
C PHE A 487 12.65 -22.36 -3.52
N ARG A 488 13.03 -22.94 -4.63
CA ARG A 488 12.64 -24.31 -4.98
C ARG A 488 13.44 -25.33 -4.18
N GLN A 489 12.73 -26.23 -3.49
CA GLN A 489 13.37 -27.40 -2.84
C GLN A 489 13.81 -28.40 -3.90
N ARG A 490 14.94 -29.06 -3.67
CA ARG A 490 15.51 -30.10 -4.55
C ARG A 490 15.03 -31.47 -4.14
#